data_8e55f84335978a0f3db7024b9d3862b5
#
_entry.id   8e55f84335978a0f3db7024b9d3862b5
#
_cell.length_a   1.000
_cell.length_b   1.000
_cell.length_c   1.000
_cell.angle_alpha   90.00
_cell.angle_beta   90.00
_cell.angle_gamma   90.00
#
_symmetry.space_group_name_H-M   'P 1'
#
loop_
_entity.id
_entity.type
_entity.pdbx_description
1 polymer ?
#
loop_
_entity_poly.entity_id
_entity_poly.type
_entity_poly.pdbx_seq_one_letter_code
_entity_poly.pdbx_strand_id
1 'polypeptide(L)'
;MIGQCQAKSVNLRGRLGNDAKPLLGMIHGQDTQSHEALFNHAVTTNPSTYEAHNSPNNRPVGGICTWWGTIGVMTETTTFTADSPLLQAMTGHRPTVTPVWFMRQAGSSLPEYREAREGTTMLESCLNPELAAEITCQPVRRHHVDGAVLYSDIMVPLALAGAEVRIEPGVGPVLDEPVRTASDVDRITRRHVEDPSVIEEAARLAITELGDATPLIGFAGAPFTIAAYLVEGGPSRDHLSARAMMHSDPQTWARLMEWVADLDAAFLAAQLRGGARAIQLFDSWAGSLGASDYRASVAPFSQRALATVDPNIPVVHFGVNATHLLSEFAQVAATASRYPVLGVDHRISLDESCATLMVSGMEMPVQGNIDPALLFAGWEPLESATRDIVAAGRQAPGHVVNLGHGVPSNTDPNVLTRLVELVHSL
;
A
#
# COMPACT_ATOMS: atom_id res chain seq x y z
N MET A 1 -45.66 -27.84 -5.40
CA MET A 1 -45.58 -28.86 -4.32
C MET A 1 -44.64 -28.33 -3.27
N ILE A 2 -45.20 -28.04 -2.11
CA ILE A 2 -44.60 -27.38 -0.98
C ILE A 2 -43.92 -28.47 -0.13
N GLY A 3 -42.70 -28.30 0.23
CA GLY A 3 -41.95 -29.17 1.13
C GLY A 3 -41.23 -28.36 2.18
N GLN A 4 -41.90 -28.16 3.33
CA GLN A 4 -41.30 -27.62 4.58
C GLN A 4 -40.36 -28.66 5.18
N CYS A 5 -39.21 -28.26 5.67
CA CYS A 5 -38.41 -28.99 6.65
C CYS A 5 -38.22 -28.13 7.89
N GLN A 6 -38.79 -28.65 8.99
CA GLN A 6 -38.79 -28.08 10.32
C GLN A 6 -37.40 -28.23 11.01
N ALA A 7 -37.05 -27.20 11.76
CA ALA A 7 -35.96 -27.20 12.72
C ALA A 7 -36.30 -28.09 13.92
N LYS A 8 -35.38 -28.95 14.34
CA LYS A 8 -35.40 -29.66 15.65
C LYS A 8 -34.42 -28.97 16.59
N SER A 9 -34.98 -28.28 17.57
CA SER A 9 -34.30 -27.83 18.79
C SER A 9 -34.08 -29.02 19.73
N VAL A 10 -32.85 -29.23 20.15
CA VAL A 10 -32.53 -30.17 21.26
C VAL A 10 -32.15 -29.34 22.47
N ASN A 11 -32.99 -29.47 23.47
CA ASN A 11 -32.89 -28.88 24.80
C ASN A 11 -32.18 -29.90 25.72
N LEU A 12 -31.06 -29.55 26.31
CA LEU A 12 -30.38 -30.34 27.34
C LEU A 12 -30.15 -29.46 28.58
N ARG A 13 -31.11 -29.55 29.49
CA ARG A 13 -30.96 -29.15 30.90
C ARG A 13 -30.45 -30.34 31.72
N GLY A 14 -29.55 -30.07 32.67
CA GLY A 14 -29.24 -30.88 33.86
C GLY A 14 -27.72 -31.11 33.99
N ARG A 15 -27.03 -30.81 35.03
CA ARG A 15 -27.28 -30.71 36.45
C ARG A 15 -26.13 -29.93 37.09
N LEU A 16 -26.49 -29.15 38.09
CA LEU A 16 -25.60 -28.46 39.03
C LEU A 16 -24.81 -29.46 39.89
N GLY A 17 -23.55 -29.15 40.14
CA GLY A 17 -22.73 -29.70 41.20
C GLY A 17 -21.87 -28.54 41.75
N ASN A 18 -22.32 -28.02 42.91
CA ASN A 18 -21.57 -27.12 43.77
C ASN A 18 -20.40 -27.88 44.38
N ASP A 19 -19.20 -27.29 44.33
CA ASP A 19 -18.37 -27.20 45.52
C ASP A 19 -17.29 -26.15 45.35
N ALA A 20 -17.43 -25.13 46.17
CA ALA A 20 -16.53 -23.99 46.25
C ALA A 20 -15.53 -24.19 47.39
N LYS A 21 -14.37 -23.63 47.28
CA LYS A 21 -13.78 -22.74 48.30
C LYS A 21 -12.51 -22.08 47.80
N PRO A 22 -12.27 -20.80 48.20
CA PRO A 22 -11.16 -20.01 47.74
C PRO A 22 -9.93 -20.18 48.64
N LEU A 23 -8.76 -20.15 48.06
CA LEU A 23 -7.50 -19.99 48.81
C LEU A 23 -6.93 -18.60 48.51
N LEU A 24 -7.11 -17.75 49.55
CA LEU A 24 -6.43 -16.49 49.74
C LEU A 24 -5.09 -16.81 50.38
N GLY A 25 -3.98 -16.42 49.82
CA GLY A 25 -2.65 -16.54 50.39
C GLY A 25 -1.85 -15.25 50.10
N MET A 26 -1.83 -14.38 51.11
CA MET A 26 -0.91 -13.26 51.25
C MET A 26 0.55 -13.73 51.28
N ILE A 27 1.44 -13.07 50.58
CA ILE A 27 2.83 -12.89 51.06
C ILE A 27 3.24 -11.43 50.84
N HIS A 28 3.54 -10.78 51.97
CA HIS A 28 4.19 -9.49 52.14
C HIS A 28 5.71 -9.67 52.11
N GLY A 29 6.42 -8.60 51.76
CA GLY A 29 7.85 -8.43 52.08
C GLY A 29 8.62 -7.84 50.92
N GLN A 30 8.74 -6.54 50.82
CA GLN A 30 9.91 -5.70 51.10
C GLN A 30 11.25 -6.27 50.59
N ASP A 31 11.88 -5.57 49.61
CA ASP A 31 13.06 -4.76 49.94
C ASP A 31 13.47 -3.86 48.75
N THR A 32 13.61 -2.61 49.06
CA THR A 32 14.32 -1.56 48.32
C THR A 32 15.81 -1.72 48.57
N GLN A 33 16.67 -1.60 47.55
CA GLN A 33 17.83 -0.72 47.50
C GLN A 33 18.77 -0.99 46.33
N SER A 34 18.99 0.09 45.57
CA SER A 34 20.26 0.57 45.03
C SER A 34 21.24 -0.39 44.34
N HIS A 35 21.45 -0.12 43.04
CA HIS A 35 22.81 -0.04 42.48
C HIS A 35 22.81 0.96 41.29
N GLU A 36 23.11 2.23 41.62
CA GLU A 36 23.85 3.12 40.72
C GLU A 36 25.32 2.65 40.74
N ALA A 37 25.92 2.65 39.59
CA ALA A 37 27.21 3.21 39.24
C ALA A 37 27.98 2.40 38.20
N LEU A 38 28.65 3.16 37.33
CA LEU A 38 29.83 2.85 36.52
C LEU A 38 29.61 2.21 35.15
N PHE A 39 29.66 3.05 34.08
CA PHE A 39 30.83 3.15 33.23
C PHE A 39 30.70 4.32 32.24
N ASN A 40 31.26 5.48 32.63
CA ASN A 40 31.76 6.49 31.70
C ASN A 40 33.11 6.04 31.16
N HIS A 41 33.24 5.86 29.88
CA HIS A 41 34.54 5.96 29.19
C HIS A 41 34.37 6.73 27.89
N ALA A 42 34.75 7.99 27.95
CA ALA A 42 35.05 8.83 26.81
C ALA A 42 36.32 8.33 26.13
N VAL A 43 36.26 8.07 24.84
CA VAL A 43 37.45 7.96 23.98
C VAL A 43 37.40 9.11 22.99
N THR A 44 38.19 10.14 23.32
CA THR A 44 38.62 11.19 22.40
C THR A 44 39.75 10.62 21.53
N THR A 45 39.61 10.63 20.22
CA THR A 45 40.74 10.51 19.29
C THR A 45 40.72 11.67 18.31
N ASN A 46 41.85 12.39 18.32
CA ASN A 46 42.22 13.54 17.53
C ASN A 46 42.39 13.19 16.04
N PRO A 47 42.12 14.13 15.10
CA PRO A 47 42.41 13.94 13.69
C PRO A 47 43.88 14.24 13.36
N SER A 48 44.59 13.29 12.81
CA SER A 48 45.92 13.50 12.25
C SER A 48 45.82 13.97 10.78
N THR A 49 46.41 15.13 10.58
CA THR A 49 46.77 15.77 9.30
C THR A 49 47.66 14.86 8.45
N TYR A 50 47.29 14.67 7.16
CA TYR A 50 48.24 14.20 6.15
C TYR A 50 48.56 15.33 5.19
N GLU A 51 49.85 15.73 5.22
CA GLU A 51 50.44 16.70 4.33
C GLU A 51 50.64 16.11 2.92
N ALA A 52 50.30 16.91 1.93
CA ALA A 52 50.55 16.61 0.53
C ALA A 52 52.00 16.94 0.15
N HIS A 53 52.74 15.98 -0.33
CA HIS A 53 54.01 16.20 -1.02
C HIS A 53 53.81 16.54 -2.47
N ASN A 54 54.13 17.79 -2.84
CA ASN A 54 54.34 18.24 -4.21
C ASN A 54 55.69 17.73 -4.76
N SER A 55 55.71 17.19 -5.95
CA SER A 55 56.90 17.16 -6.77
C SER A 55 56.56 17.42 -8.24
N PRO A 56 57.30 18.29 -8.95
CA PRO A 56 56.96 18.74 -10.31
C PRO A 56 57.80 17.99 -11.36
N ASN A 57 57.18 17.64 -12.46
CA ASN A 57 57.73 17.63 -13.83
C ASN A 57 56.87 16.78 -14.76
N ASN A 58 56.25 17.32 -15.77
CA ASN A 58 56.69 17.19 -17.14
C ASN A 58 55.71 17.79 -18.17
N ARG A 59 56.25 18.15 -19.30
CA ARG A 59 55.83 19.00 -20.42
C ARG A 59 54.61 18.49 -21.21
N PRO A 60 53.98 19.36 -22.03
CA PRO A 60 52.80 19.07 -22.80
C PRO A 60 53.11 18.43 -24.15
N VAL A 61 52.28 17.46 -24.58
CA VAL A 61 52.22 16.92 -25.94
C VAL A 61 50.79 17.02 -26.46
N GLY A 62 50.68 17.74 -27.56
CA GLY A 62 49.79 17.55 -28.68
C GLY A 62 48.27 17.44 -28.46
N GLY A 63 47.57 18.40 -29.08
CA GLY A 63 46.14 18.56 -29.13
C GLY A 63 45.36 17.38 -29.67
N ILE A 64 44.20 17.16 -29.05
CA ILE A 64 43.08 16.44 -29.64
C ILE A 64 41.86 17.34 -29.49
N CYS A 65 41.21 17.66 -30.61
CA CYS A 65 39.97 18.39 -30.71
C CYS A 65 38.89 17.67 -29.90
N THR A 66 38.41 18.28 -28.80
CA THR A 66 37.24 17.83 -28.09
C THR A 66 36.00 18.50 -28.68
N TRP A 67 35.25 17.75 -29.45
CA TRP A 67 33.85 18.03 -29.68
C TRP A 67 33.06 17.72 -28.42
N TRP A 68 32.81 18.71 -27.59
CA TRP A 68 31.78 18.66 -26.58
C TRP A 68 30.45 19.02 -27.23
N GLY A 69 29.75 18.02 -27.75
CA GLY A 69 28.32 18.13 -27.95
C GLY A 69 27.65 18.25 -26.58
N THR A 70 27.09 19.39 -26.29
CA THR A 70 26.21 19.61 -25.13
C THR A 70 24.99 18.73 -25.34
N ILE A 71 24.99 17.53 -24.76
CA ILE A 71 23.75 16.78 -24.55
C ILE A 71 22.99 17.57 -23.47
N GLY A 72 22.07 18.39 -23.92
CA GLY A 72 21.06 18.98 -23.03
C GLY A 72 20.25 17.83 -22.39
N VAL A 73 20.61 17.48 -21.19
CA VAL A 73 19.70 16.73 -20.32
C VAL A 73 18.53 17.68 -20.06
N MET A 74 17.47 17.52 -20.84
CA MET A 74 16.18 18.10 -20.50
C MET A 74 15.71 17.37 -19.25
N THR A 75 16.12 17.87 -18.09
CA THR A 75 15.38 17.59 -16.85
C THR A 75 14.07 18.36 -17.01
N GLU A 76 13.05 17.71 -17.56
CA GLU A 76 11.70 18.12 -17.32
C GLU A 76 11.49 17.98 -15.80
N THR A 77 11.68 19.10 -15.12
CA THR A 77 11.22 19.25 -13.74
C THR A 77 9.70 19.09 -13.84
N THR A 78 9.19 17.93 -13.45
CA THR A 78 7.75 17.72 -13.31
C THR A 78 7.28 18.79 -12.31
N THR A 79 6.82 19.91 -12.82
CA THR A 79 6.18 20.94 -11.99
C THR A 79 4.90 20.32 -11.49
N PHE A 80 4.87 19.96 -10.20
CA PHE A 80 3.60 19.65 -9.54
C PHE A 80 2.66 20.82 -9.83
N THR A 81 1.59 20.59 -10.57
CA THR A 81 0.58 21.60 -10.76
C THR A 81 0.03 21.93 -9.38
N ALA A 82 0.16 23.19 -8.98
CA ALA A 82 -0.25 23.70 -7.67
C ALA A 82 -1.78 23.54 -7.41
N ASP A 83 -2.51 23.01 -8.39
CA ASP A 83 -3.98 23.05 -8.44
C ASP A 83 -4.64 21.73 -8.00
N SER A 84 -3.92 20.63 -7.76
CA SER A 84 -4.52 19.39 -7.26
C SER A 84 -4.51 19.32 -5.73
N PRO A 85 -5.68 19.36 -5.06
CA PRO A 85 -5.78 19.20 -3.61
C PRO A 85 -5.15 17.91 -3.11
N LEU A 86 -5.30 16.82 -3.87
CA LEU A 86 -4.71 15.51 -3.52
C LEU A 86 -3.18 15.57 -3.44
N LEU A 87 -2.52 16.10 -4.47
CA LEU A 87 -1.05 16.18 -4.49
C LEU A 87 -0.54 17.19 -3.46
N GLN A 88 -1.25 18.29 -3.22
CA GLN A 88 -0.91 19.21 -2.12
C GLN A 88 -0.91 18.49 -0.78
N ALA A 89 -1.98 17.75 -0.45
CA ALA A 89 -2.05 17.00 0.80
C ALA A 89 -0.96 15.93 0.89
N MET A 90 -0.71 15.16 -0.18
CA MET A 90 0.32 14.13 -0.21
C MET A 90 1.75 14.68 -0.10
N THR A 91 1.98 15.94 -0.47
CA THR A 91 3.28 16.61 -0.35
C THR A 91 3.43 17.44 0.95
N GLY A 92 2.52 17.28 1.89
CA GLY A 92 2.60 17.93 3.21
C GLY A 92 2.11 19.37 3.23
N HIS A 93 1.29 19.76 2.25
CA HIS A 93 0.61 21.05 2.22
C HIS A 93 -0.87 20.85 2.57
N ARG A 94 -1.48 21.88 3.14
CA ARG A 94 -2.92 21.85 3.45
C ARG A 94 -3.67 22.58 2.33
N PRO A 95 -4.36 21.84 1.45
CA PRO A 95 -5.22 22.47 0.45
C PRO A 95 -6.44 23.14 1.09
N THR A 96 -7.10 24.01 0.34
CA THR A 96 -8.32 24.69 0.79
C THR A 96 -9.51 23.74 0.93
N VAL A 97 -9.48 22.62 0.19
CA VAL A 97 -10.49 21.56 0.22
C VAL A 97 -9.78 20.28 0.62
N THR A 98 -10.31 19.57 1.63
CA THR A 98 -9.75 18.28 2.04
C THR A 98 -9.97 17.26 0.94
N PRO A 99 -8.91 16.65 0.35
CA PRO A 99 -9.07 15.73 -0.75
C PRO A 99 -9.58 14.37 -0.28
N VAL A 100 -10.37 13.74 -1.14
CA VAL A 100 -10.96 12.42 -0.91
C VAL A 100 -10.94 11.56 -2.16
N TRP A 101 -10.59 10.30 -2.00
CA TRP A 101 -10.77 9.23 -2.95
C TRP A 101 -10.97 7.91 -2.21
N PHE A 102 -11.39 6.85 -2.88
CA PHE A 102 -11.67 5.59 -2.20
C PHE A 102 -10.96 4.42 -2.87
N MET A 103 -10.27 3.60 -2.08
CA MET A 103 -9.75 2.31 -2.55
C MET A 103 -10.89 1.45 -3.10
N ARG A 104 -10.70 0.87 -4.29
CA ARG A 104 -11.73 0.12 -5.05
C ARG A 104 -12.95 0.94 -5.43
N GLN A 105 -12.82 2.26 -5.58
CA GLN A 105 -13.90 3.16 -6.05
C GLN A 105 -14.42 2.75 -7.44
N ALA A 106 -13.51 2.35 -8.36
CA ALA A 106 -13.86 1.77 -9.64
C ALA A 106 -14.17 0.28 -9.47
N GLY A 107 -15.39 -0.04 -9.11
CA GLY A 107 -15.74 -1.40 -8.73
C GLY A 107 -17.23 -1.71 -8.81
N SER A 108 -17.60 -2.90 -8.39
CA SER A 108 -18.95 -3.48 -8.55
C SER A 108 -20.05 -2.75 -7.78
N SER A 109 -19.75 -1.76 -6.95
CA SER A 109 -20.74 -0.82 -6.40
C SER A 109 -21.37 0.05 -7.50
N LEU A 110 -20.64 0.35 -8.59
CA LEU A 110 -21.11 1.19 -9.69
C LEU A 110 -21.93 0.41 -10.72
N PRO A 111 -23.14 0.88 -11.11
CA PRO A 111 -23.90 0.28 -12.20
C PRO A 111 -23.15 0.29 -13.53
N GLU A 112 -22.53 1.43 -13.89
CA GLU A 112 -21.75 1.59 -15.12
C GLU A 112 -20.53 0.68 -15.19
N TYR A 113 -19.90 0.35 -14.05
CA TYR A 113 -18.85 -0.65 -14.00
C TYR A 113 -19.34 -2.03 -14.39
N ARG A 114 -20.53 -2.44 -13.88
CA ARG A 114 -21.11 -3.74 -14.20
C ARG A 114 -21.49 -3.84 -15.67
N GLU A 115 -22.02 -2.75 -16.23
CA GLU A 115 -22.37 -2.65 -17.65
C GLU A 115 -21.11 -2.72 -18.53
N ALA A 116 -20.09 -1.92 -18.23
CA ALA A 116 -18.85 -1.88 -19.01
C ALA A 116 -18.09 -3.21 -19.00
N ARG A 117 -18.26 -4.02 -17.95
CA ARG A 117 -17.60 -5.32 -17.80
C ARG A 117 -18.43 -6.52 -18.27
N GLU A 118 -19.60 -6.31 -18.78
CA GLU A 118 -20.45 -7.42 -19.25
C GLU A 118 -19.71 -8.27 -20.28
N GLY A 119 -19.65 -9.58 -20.04
CA GLY A 119 -18.98 -10.53 -20.94
C GLY A 119 -17.46 -10.61 -20.83
N THR A 120 -16.81 -9.85 -19.89
CA THR A 120 -15.34 -9.89 -19.68
C THR A 120 -14.96 -10.43 -18.31
N THR A 121 -13.85 -11.14 -18.23
CA THR A 121 -13.22 -11.50 -16.95
C THR A 121 -12.51 -10.29 -16.33
N MET A 122 -12.13 -10.39 -15.04
CA MET A 122 -11.41 -9.32 -14.36
C MET A 122 -10.07 -9.01 -15.04
N LEU A 123 -9.27 -10.04 -15.33
CA LEU A 123 -7.95 -9.85 -15.95
C LEU A 123 -8.08 -9.34 -17.40
N GLU A 124 -9.00 -9.87 -18.19
CA GLU A 124 -9.24 -9.34 -19.55
C GLU A 124 -9.59 -7.86 -19.54
N SER A 125 -10.43 -7.42 -18.59
CA SER A 125 -10.77 -6.00 -18.48
C SER A 125 -9.60 -5.13 -18.02
N CYS A 126 -8.72 -5.64 -17.17
CA CYS A 126 -7.49 -4.93 -16.76
C CYS A 126 -6.44 -4.83 -17.88
N LEU A 127 -6.46 -5.81 -18.81
CA LEU A 127 -5.53 -5.88 -19.94
C LEU A 127 -6.12 -5.28 -21.25
N ASN A 128 -7.28 -4.65 -21.17
CA ASN A 128 -7.86 -3.86 -22.26
C ASN A 128 -7.71 -2.36 -21.90
N PRO A 129 -6.81 -1.62 -22.57
CA PRO A 129 -6.49 -0.24 -22.20
C PRO A 129 -7.69 0.71 -22.21
N GLU A 130 -8.55 0.61 -23.24
CA GLU A 130 -9.72 1.47 -23.38
C GLU A 130 -10.73 1.20 -22.26
N LEU A 131 -10.98 -0.08 -21.96
CA LEU A 131 -11.90 -0.47 -20.90
C LEU A 131 -11.35 -0.12 -19.51
N ALA A 132 -10.06 -0.33 -19.28
CA ALA A 132 -9.42 0.05 -18.03
C ALA A 132 -9.44 1.56 -17.79
N ALA A 133 -9.20 2.36 -18.83
CA ALA A 133 -9.28 3.82 -18.76
C ALA A 133 -10.72 4.29 -18.48
N GLU A 134 -11.71 3.76 -19.22
CA GLU A 134 -13.12 4.07 -19.00
C GLU A 134 -13.53 3.80 -17.55
N ILE A 135 -13.22 2.62 -17.02
CA ILE A 135 -13.58 2.23 -15.65
C ILE A 135 -12.82 3.10 -14.62
N THR A 136 -11.57 3.47 -14.90
CA THR A 136 -10.79 4.37 -14.04
C THR A 136 -11.48 5.72 -13.86
N CYS A 137 -12.08 6.27 -14.92
CA CYS A 137 -12.70 7.59 -14.92
C CYS A 137 -14.13 7.61 -14.34
N GLN A 138 -14.82 6.47 -14.29
CA GLN A 138 -16.22 6.39 -13.80
C GLN A 138 -16.44 7.01 -12.40
N PRO A 139 -15.63 6.70 -11.36
CA PRO A 139 -15.81 7.29 -10.03
C PRO A 139 -15.59 8.79 -10.00
N VAL A 140 -14.68 9.31 -10.81
CA VAL A 140 -14.40 10.74 -10.91
C VAL A 140 -15.62 11.47 -11.49
N ARG A 141 -16.18 10.95 -12.58
CA ARG A 141 -17.39 11.50 -13.20
C ARG A 141 -18.59 11.45 -12.26
N ARG A 142 -18.75 10.38 -11.49
CA ARG A 142 -19.91 10.16 -10.62
C ARG A 142 -19.80 10.87 -9.28
N HIS A 143 -18.66 10.75 -8.62
CA HIS A 143 -18.50 11.15 -7.22
C HIS A 143 -17.71 12.44 -7.06
N HIS A 144 -17.03 12.92 -8.11
CA HIS A 144 -16.13 14.07 -8.08
C HIS A 144 -15.00 13.91 -7.05
N VAL A 145 -14.45 12.70 -6.95
CA VAL A 145 -13.28 12.40 -6.11
C VAL A 145 -12.03 13.11 -6.64
N ASP A 146 -11.08 13.41 -5.74
CA ASP A 146 -9.88 14.19 -6.05
C ASP A 146 -8.72 13.35 -6.62
N GLY A 147 -8.88 12.04 -6.71
CA GLY A 147 -7.91 11.14 -7.30
C GLY A 147 -8.55 9.97 -8.02
N ALA A 148 -7.99 9.60 -9.16
CA ALA A 148 -8.36 8.41 -9.89
C ALA A 148 -7.32 7.31 -9.64
N VAL A 149 -7.70 6.18 -9.05
CA VAL A 149 -6.83 5.00 -9.00
C VAL A 149 -6.99 4.22 -10.29
N LEU A 150 -5.86 3.84 -10.93
CA LEU A 150 -5.90 3.05 -12.15
C LEU A 150 -6.70 1.76 -11.92
N TYR A 151 -7.68 1.47 -12.77
CA TYR A 151 -8.40 0.21 -12.72
C TYR A 151 -7.47 -0.92 -13.16
N SER A 152 -7.10 -1.76 -12.22
CA SER A 152 -6.26 -2.93 -12.42
C SER A 152 -6.42 -3.89 -11.23
N ASP A 153 -5.63 -4.96 -11.19
CA ASP A 153 -5.56 -5.91 -10.09
C ASP A 153 -4.11 -6.16 -9.70
N ILE A 154 -3.87 -6.42 -8.40
CA ILE A 154 -2.53 -6.72 -7.88
C ILE A 154 -1.91 -7.99 -8.50
N MET A 155 -2.73 -8.84 -9.14
CA MET A 155 -2.27 -10.04 -9.85
C MET A 155 -1.86 -9.79 -11.31
N VAL A 156 -2.13 -8.61 -11.84
CA VAL A 156 -1.79 -8.28 -13.24
C VAL A 156 -0.29 -8.44 -13.54
N PRO A 157 0.64 -8.03 -12.67
CA PRO A 157 2.07 -8.30 -12.91
C PRO A 157 2.41 -9.78 -13.09
N LEU A 158 1.77 -10.66 -12.32
CA LEU A 158 1.92 -12.11 -12.46
C LEU A 158 1.37 -12.62 -13.80
N ALA A 159 0.20 -12.14 -14.20
CA ALA A 159 -0.40 -12.51 -15.49
C ALA A 159 0.45 -12.03 -16.67
N LEU A 160 1.00 -10.80 -16.62
CA LEU A 160 1.93 -10.27 -17.62
C LEU A 160 3.25 -11.06 -17.68
N ALA A 161 3.69 -11.65 -16.57
CA ALA A 161 4.83 -12.57 -16.54
C ALA A 161 4.46 -14.00 -16.98
N GLY A 162 3.22 -14.25 -17.42
CA GLY A 162 2.76 -15.55 -17.89
C GLY A 162 2.50 -16.56 -16.75
N ALA A 163 2.29 -16.11 -15.51
CA ALA A 163 1.80 -16.99 -14.45
C ALA A 163 0.31 -17.27 -14.64
N GLU A 164 -0.10 -18.51 -14.40
CA GLU A 164 -1.50 -18.91 -14.51
C GLU A 164 -2.27 -18.49 -13.26
N VAL A 165 -2.87 -17.29 -13.34
CA VAL A 165 -3.69 -16.68 -12.29
C VAL A 165 -5.12 -16.54 -12.78
N ARG A 166 -6.08 -16.94 -11.94
CA ARG A 166 -7.51 -16.70 -12.16
C ARG A 166 -8.09 -15.88 -11.02
N ILE A 167 -9.04 -15.03 -11.33
CA ILE A 167 -9.80 -14.29 -10.31
C ILE A 167 -11.20 -14.88 -10.27
N GLU A 168 -11.48 -15.68 -9.25
CA GLU A 168 -12.77 -16.36 -9.10
C GLU A 168 -13.78 -15.47 -8.39
N PRO A 169 -14.98 -15.28 -8.93
CA PRO A 169 -16.03 -14.48 -8.31
C PRO A 169 -16.35 -14.97 -6.89
N GLY A 170 -16.31 -14.06 -5.91
CA GLY A 170 -16.62 -14.37 -4.51
C GLY A 170 -15.49 -15.08 -3.75
N VAL A 171 -14.44 -15.52 -4.40
CA VAL A 171 -13.25 -16.14 -3.80
C VAL A 171 -12.06 -15.18 -3.84
N GLY A 172 -11.74 -14.65 -5.01
CA GLY A 172 -10.57 -13.82 -5.26
C GLY A 172 -9.53 -14.52 -6.13
N PRO A 173 -8.27 -14.05 -6.12
CA PRO A 173 -7.18 -14.66 -6.89
C PRO A 173 -6.90 -16.10 -6.48
N VAL A 174 -6.76 -16.98 -7.47
CA VAL A 174 -6.40 -18.40 -7.30
C VAL A 174 -5.30 -18.76 -8.29
N LEU A 175 -4.31 -19.50 -7.84
CA LEU A 175 -3.21 -20.02 -8.64
C LEU A 175 -3.34 -21.53 -8.77
N ASP A 176 -3.26 -22.04 -9.99
CA ASP A 176 -3.35 -23.49 -10.25
C ASP A 176 -2.10 -24.24 -9.76
N GLU A 177 -0.95 -23.58 -9.76
CA GLU A 177 0.32 -24.13 -9.31
C GLU A 177 0.93 -23.31 -8.17
N PRO A 178 0.60 -23.58 -6.89
CA PRO A 178 1.20 -22.88 -5.76
C PRO A 178 2.72 -23.09 -5.69
N VAL A 179 3.46 -22.06 -5.27
CA VAL A 179 4.92 -22.05 -5.17
C VAL A 179 5.33 -22.44 -3.75
N ARG A 180 5.72 -23.69 -3.53
CA ARG A 180 5.98 -24.23 -2.17
C ARG A 180 7.36 -24.76 -1.93
N THR A 181 8.15 -24.96 -2.99
CA THR A 181 9.48 -25.56 -2.94
C THR A 181 10.50 -24.67 -3.66
N ALA A 182 11.80 -24.89 -3.39
CA ALA A 182 12.87 -24.23 -4.11
C ALA A 182 12.78 -24.47 -5.64
N SER A 183 12.34 -25.66 -6.05
CA SER A 183 12.14 -25.98 -7.47
C SER A 183 11.00 -25.18 -8.09
N ASP A 184 9.92 -24.93 -7.34
CA ASP A 184 8.82 -24.08 -7.83
C ASP A 184 9.28 -22.63 -7.97
N VAL A 185 10.06 -22.13 -7.01
CA VAL A 185 10.67 -20.80 -7.09
C VAL A 185 11.60 -20.71 -8.29
N ASP A 186 12.48 -21.72 -8.52
CA ASP A 186 13.37 -21.74 -9.69
C ASP A 186 12.59 -21.76 -11.02
N ARG A 187 11.41 -22.37 -11.04
CA ARG A 187 10.54 -22.42 -12.21
C ARG A 187 9.87 -21.08 -12.46
N ILE A 188 9.27 -20.46 -11.43
CA ILE A 188 8.50 -19.24 -11.61
C ILE A 188 9.38 -18.01 -11.83
N THR A 189 10.54 -17.93 -11.19
CA THR A 189 11.46 -16.80 -11.30
C THR A 189 12.19 -16.69 -12.65
N ARG A 190 12.01 -17.66 -13.55
CA ARG A 190 12.44 -17.56 -14.96
C ARG A 190 11.49 -16.70 -15.80
N ARG A 191 10.28 -16.46 -15.30
CA ARG A 191 9.29 -15.64 -15.97
C ARG A 191 9.56 -14.16 -15.70
N HIS A 192 9.25 -13.30 -16.65
CA HIS A 192 9.39 -11.84 -16.51
C HIS A 192 8.29 -11.14 -17.31
N VAL A 193 8.02 -9.90 -16.99
CA VAL A 193 7.08 -9.09 -17.77
C VAL A 193 7.75 -8.77 -19.12
N GLU A 194 7.21 -9.31 -20.21
CA GLU A 194 7.76 -9.09 -21.55
C GLU A 194 7.36 -7.72 -22.10
N ASP A 195 6.08 -7.36 -21.97
CA ASP A 195 5.56 -6.10 -22.47
C ASP A 195 4.48 -5.52 -21.53
N PRO A 196 4.81 -4.48 -20.75
CA PRO A 196 3.84 -3.78 -19.91
C PRO A 196 3.15 -2.61 -20.62
N SER A 197 3.28 -2.45 -21.94
CA SER A 197 2.75 -1.30 -22.71
C SER A 197 1.23 -1.16 -22.60
N VAL A 198 0.52 -2.27 -22.42
CA VAL A 198 -0.95 -2.27 -22.18
C VAL A 198 -1.33 -1.47 -20.93
N ILE A 199 -0.50 -1.50 -19.90
CA ILE A 199 -0.74 -0.76 -18.64
C ILE A 199 -0.39 0.73 -18.81
N GLU A 200 0.72 1.01 -19.52
CA GLU A 200 1.12 2.37 -19.86
C GLU A 200 0.06 3.06 -20.70
N GLU A 201 -0.49 2.36 -21.70
CA GLU A 201 -1.55 2.88 -22.56
C GLU A 201 -2.85 3.12 -21.79
N ALA A 202 -3.27 2.18 -20.91
CA ALA A 202 -4.45 2.38 -20.06
C ALA A 202 -4.33 3.63 -19.19
N ALA A 203 -3.16 3.83 -18.57
CA ALA A 203 -2.90 5.01 -17.77
C ALA A 203 -2.94 6.30 -18.62
N ARG A 204 -2.30 6.29 -19.80
CA ARG A 204 -2.27 7.42 -20.73
C ARG A 204 -3.67 7.81 -21.22
N LEU A 205 -4.50 6.84 -21.57
CA LEU A 205 -5.90 7.07 -21.98
C LEU A 205 -6.71 7.67 -20.82
N ALA A 206 -6.58 7.13 -19.61
CA ALA A 206 -7.27 7.66 -18.44
C ALA A 206 -6.90 9.14 -18.19
N ILE A 207 -5.62 9.49 -18.24
CA ILE A 207 -5.15 10.88 -18.05
C ILE A 207 -5.67 11.82 -19.12
N THR A 208 -5.81 11.36 -20.35
CA THR A 208 -6.38 12.17 -21.44
C THR A 208 -7.79 12.64 -21.11
N GLU A 209 -8.58 11.83 -20.41
CA GLU A 209 -9.93 12.20 -19.95
C GLU A 209 -9.91 12.99 -18.62
N LEU A 210 -9.07 12.57 -17.66
CA LEU A 210 -8.99 13.19 -16.32
C LEU A 210 -8.47 14.62 -16.36
N GLY A 211 -7.58 14.94 -17.30
CA GLY A 211 -6.90 16.22 -17.37
C GLY A 211 -5.95 16.43 -16.19
N ASP A 212 -5.55 17.70 -15.96
CA ASP A 212 -4.56 18.05 -14.94
C ASP A 212 -5.14 18.13 -13.51
N ALA A 213 -6.45 18.27 -13.39
CA ALA A 213 -7.10 18.53 -12.10
C ALA A 213 -7.18 17.28 -11.21
N THR A 214 -7.40 16.11 -11.81
CA THR A 214 -7.53 14.84 -11.08
C THR A 214 -6.35 13.93 -11.38
N PRO A 215 -5.36 13.85 -10.47
CA PRO A 215 -4.19 13.00 -10.68
C PRO A 215 -4.55 11.52 -10.70
N LEU A 216 -3.88 10.77 -11.58
CA LEU A 216 -3.92 9.32 -11.60
C LEU A 216 -3.00 8.78 -10.51
N ILE A 217 -3.52 7.86 -9.71
CA ILE A 217 -2.79 7.09 -8.70
C ILE A 217 -2.50 5.71 -9.28
N GLY A 218 -1.22 5.41 -9.46
CA GLY A 218 -0.77 4.05 -9.76
C GLY A 218 -0.66 3.22 -8.48
N PHE A 219 -0.61 1.90 -8.62
CA PHE A 219 -0.46 1.02 -7.46
C PHE A 219 0.17 -0.32 -7.82
N ALA A 220 0.63 -1.03 -6.79
CA ALA A 220 0.97 -2.44 -6.86
C ALA A 220 0.57 -3.17 -5.57
N GLY A 221 0.42 -4.48 -5.62
CA GLY A 221 0.43 -5.29 -4.42
C GLY A 221 1.84 -5.30 -3.83
N ALA A 222 1.97 -5.20 -2.51
CA ALA A 222 3.29 -5.30 -1.90
C ALA A 222 3.85 -6.74 -2.02
N PRO A 223 5.17 -6.90 -2.10
CA PRO A 223 5.81 -8.19 -2.35
C PRO A 223 5.37 -9.31 -1.41
N PHE A 224 5.17 -9.04 -0.10
CA PHE A 224 4.68 -10.07 0.82
C PHE A 224 3.27 -10.54 0.46
N THR A 225 2.37 -9.62 0.15
CA THR A 225 0.99 -9.94 -0.22
C THR A 225 0.97 -10.82 -1.47
N ILE A 226 1.74 -10.48 -2.50
CA ILE A 226 1.82 -11.26 -3.75
C ILE A 226 2.50 -12.62 -3.53
N ALA A 227 3.64 -12.66 -2.81
CA ALA A 227 4.34 -13.90 -2.49
C ALA A 227 3.46 -14.85 -1.65
N ALA A 228 2.69 -14.30 -0.71
CA ALA A 228 1.76 -15.10 0.07
C ALA A 228 0.65 -15.71 -0.79
N TYR A 229 0.08 -14.99 -1.78
CA TYR A 229 -0.85 -15.58 -2.75
C TYR A 229 -0.19 -16.73 -3.54
N LEU A 230 1.05 -16.53 -3.99
CA LEU A 230 1.80 -17.56 -4.72
C LEU A 230 2.01 -18.83 -3.90
N VAL A 231 2.39 -18.69 -2.63
CA VAL A 231 2.70 -19.83 -1.75
C VAL A 231 1.42 -20.52 -1.26
N GLU A 232 0.40 -19.76 -0.86
CA GLU A 232 -0.87 -20.32 -0.39
C GLU A 232 -1.68 -20.93 -1.55
N GLY A 233 -1.56 -20.38 -2.76
CA GLY A 233 -2.31 -20.77 -3.96
C GLY A 233 -3.68 -20.07 -4.06
N GLY A 234 -4.01 -19.18 -3.12
CA GLY A 234 -5.27 -18.47 -3.06
C GLY A 234 -5.43 -17.66 -1.78
N PRO A 235 -6.65 -17.15 -1.48
CA PRO A 235 -6.91 -16.44 -0.25
C PRO A 235 -6.60 -17.29 0.98
N SER A 236 -5.89 -16.71 1.93
CA SER A 236 -5.53 -17.34 3.20
C SER A 236 -5.81 -16.37 4.35
N ARG A 237 -6.18 -16.91 5.51
CA ARG A 237 -6.44 -16.10 6.70
C ARG A 237 -5.17 -15.72 7.44
N ASP A 238 -4.29 -16.71 7.63
CA ASP A 238 -3.15 -16.59 8.53
C ASP A 238 -1.79 -16.72 7.80
N HIS A 239 -1.80 -16.97 6.48
CA HIS A 239 -0.63 -17.06 5.60
C HIS A 239 0.45 -18.00 6.14
N LEU A 240 0.03 -19.15 6.68
CA LEU A 240 0.92 -20.06 7.42
C LEU A 240 2.01 -20.68 6.55
N SER A 241 1.68 -21.04 5.30
CA SER A 241 2.65 -21.65 4.38
C SER A 241 3.73 -20.62 3.97
N ALA A 242 3.32 -19.40 3.63
CA ALA A 242 4.24 -18.32 3.29
C ALA A 242 5.17 -17.98 4.46
N ARG A 243 4.61 -17.83 5.66
CA ARG A 243 5.37 -17.56 6.88
C ARG A 243 6.28 -18.72 7.25
N ALA A 244 5.85 -19.97 7.07
CA ALA A 244 6.70 -21.13 7.29
C ALA A 244 7.88 -21.16 6.32
N MET A 245 7.68 -20.90 5.02
CA MET A 245 8.76 -20.80 4.04
C MET A 245 9.75 -19.69 4.42
N MET A 246 9.28 -18.52 4.81
CA MET A 246 10.11 -17.39 5.24
C MET A 246 11.08 -17.77 6.37
N HIS A 247 10.64 -18.61 7.32
CA HIS A 247 11.45 -19.05 8.45
C HIS A 247 12.30 -20.30 8.16
N SER A 248 11.75 -21.27 7.42
CA SER A 248 12.41 -22.56 7.19
C SER A 248 13.43 -22.55 6.06
N ASP A 249 13.22 -21.69 5.04
CA ASP A 249 14.12 -21.54 3.88
C ASP A 249 14.22 -20.07 3.46
N PRO A 250 14.94 -19.23 4.25
CA PRO A 250 15.06 -17.79 3.97
C PRO A 250 15.69 -17.47 2.61
N GLN A 251 16.52 -18.37 2.08
CA GLN A 251 17.17 -18.15 0.77
C GLN A 251 16.16 -18.32 -0.37
N THR A 252 15.35 -19.36 -0.32
CA THR A 252 14.26 -19.56 -1.29
C THR A 252 13.21 -18.46 -1.19
N TRP A 253 12.85 -18.07 0.04
CA TRP A 253 11.97 -16.93 0.29
C TRP A 253 12.51 -15.64 -0.33
N ALA A 254 13.77 -15.30 -0.09
CA ALA A 254 14.39 -14.10 -0.63
C ALA A 254 14.35 -14.06 -2.17
N ARG A 255 14.66 -15.18 -2.85
CA ARG A 255 14.58 -15.26 -4.32
C ARG A 255 13.16 -15.04 -4.86
N LEU A 256 12.15 -15.61 -4.17
CA LEU A 256 10.76 -15.38 -4.53
C LEU A 256 10.37 -13.91 -4.37
N MET A 257 10.74 -13.32 -3.23
CA MET A 257 10.45 -11.92 -2.91
C MET A 257 11.15 -10.94 -3.84
N GLU A 258 12.41 -11.21 -4.22
CA GLU A 258 13.14 -10.41 -5.22
C GLU A 258 12.43 -10.40 -6.56
N TRP A 259 12.03 -11.58 -7.04
CA TRP A 259 11.33 -11.71 -8.30
C TRP A 259 9.98 -10.98 -8.29
N VAL A 260 9.19 -11.12 -7.22
CA VAL A 260 7.92 -10.39 -7.07
C VAL A 260 8.17 -8.89 -7.06
N ALA A 261 9.17 -8.42 -6.30
CA ALA A 261 9.51 -7.00 -6.24
C ALA A 261 9.90 -6.42 -7.62
N ASP A 262 10.60 -7.21 -8.44
CA ASP A 262 10.96 -6.79 -9.81
C ASP A 262 9.74 -6.71 -10.74
N LEU A 263 8.76 -7.61 -10.59
CA LEU A 263 7.50 -7.52 -11.32
C LEU A 263 6.68 -6.27 -10.92
N ASP A 264 6.60 -6.01 -9.61
CA ASP A 264 5.90 -4.84 -9.08
C ASP A 264 6.59 -3.55 -9.55
N ALA A 265 7.92 -3.50 -9.55
CA ALA A 265 8.70 -2.36 -10.06
C ALA A 265 8.42 -2.10 -11.55
N ALA A 266 8.37 -3.16 -12.38
CA ALA A 266 8.06 -3.03 -13.81
C ALA A 266 6.62 -2.54 -14.03
N PHE A 267 5.68 -3.01 -13.24
CA PHE A 267 4.27 -2.62 -13.29
C PHE A 267 4.06 -1.16 -12.85
N LEU A 268 4.72 -0.73 -11.77
CA LEU A 268 4.70 0.66 -11.32
C LEU A 268 5.34 1.60 -12.34
N ALA A 269 6.48 1.20 -12.92
CA ALA A 269 7.16 1.98 -13.95
C ALA A 269 6.29 2.20 -15.19
N ALA A 270 5.49 1.21 -15.62
CA ALA A 270 4.55 1.36 -16.73
C ALA A 270 3.46 2.39 -16.41
N GLN A 271 2.87 2.34 -15.22
CA GLN A 271 1.87 3.31 -14.78
C GLN A 271 2.44 4.74 -14.69
N LEU A 272 3.68 4.88 -14.21
CA LEU A 272 4.37 6.17 -14.15
C LEU A 272 4.69 6.71 -15.55
N ARG A 273 5.14 5.87 -16.49
CA ARG A 273 5.33 6.29 -17.89
C ARG A 273 4.02 6.69 -18.56
N GLY A 274 2.93 6.01 -18.20
CA GLY A 274 1.57 6.39 -18.62
C GLY A 274 1.07 7.68 -17.98
N GLY A 275 1.79 8.25 -16.99
CA GLY A 275 1.56 9.55 -16.39
C GLY A 275 0.92 9.52 -14.99
N ALA A 276 0.94 8.40 -14.27
CA ALA A 276 0.54 8.37 -12.86
C ALA A 276 1.41 9.34 -12.04
N ARG A 277 0.79 10.05 -11.10
CA ARG A 277 1.41 11.14 -10.34
C ARG A 277 1.51 10.88 -8.83
N ALA A 278 0.99 9.76 -8.37
CA ALA A 278 1.16 9.20 -7.04
C ALA A 278 1.16 7.68 -7.15
N ILE A 279 1.77 7.01 -6.18
CA ILE A 279 1.82 5.54 -6.13
C ILE A 279 1.28 5.08 -4.77
N GLN A 280 0.52 3.97 -4.78
CA GLN A 280 0.15 3.27 -3.57
C GLN A 280 0.61 1.81 -3.59
N LEU A 281 1.33 1.41 -2.55
CA LEU A 281 1.70 0.03 -2.29
C LEU A 281 0.69 -0.61 -1.34
N PHE A 282 0.02 -1.69 -1.78
CA PHE A 282 -0.99 -2.40 -1.00
C PHE A 282 -0.42 -3.63 -0.32
N ASP A 283 -0.12 -3.53 0.98
CA ASP A 283 0.38 -4.65 1.79
C ASP A 283 -0.73 -5.26 2.65
N SER A 284 -1.76 -5.74 1.97
CA SER A 284 -3.04 -6.16 2.58
C SER A 284 -2.88 -7.30 3.59
N TRP A 285 -1.81 -8.11 3.49
CA TRP A 285 -1.63 -9.31 4.30
C TRP A 285 -0.47 -9.22 5.30
N ALA A 286 0.34 -8.15 5.25
CA ALA A 286 1.47 -7.95 6.16
C ALA A 286 1.07 -7.88 7.64
N GLY A 287 -0.18 -7.53 7.94
CA GLY A 287 -0.70 -7.52 9.30
C GLY A 287 -0.65 -8.88 10.03
N SER A 288 -0.40 -9.98 9.30
CA SER A 288 -0.15 -11.30 9.88
C SER A 288 1.27 -11.50 10.40
N LEU A 289 2.19 -10.58 10.11
CA LEU A 289 3.61 -10.65 10.48
C LEU A 289 3.90 -9.90 11.77
N GLY A 290 4.89 -10.36 12.53
CA GLY A 290 5.51 -9.55 13.56
C GLY A 290 6.42 -8.46 12.95
N ALA A 291 6.61 -7.34 13.65
CA ALA A 291 7.43 -6.23 13.16
C ALA A 291 8.89 -6.62 12.87
N SER A 292 9.47 -7.56 13.65
CA SER A 292 10.81 -8.09 13.40
C SER A 292 10.90 -8.84 12.08
N ASP A 293 9.92 -9.71 11.79
CA ASP A 293 9.86 -10.51 10.58
C ASP A 293 9.63 -9.62 9.35
N TYR A 294 8.71 -8.66 9.47
CA TYR A 294 8.48 -7.69 8.42
C TYR A 294 9.76 -6.93 8.07
N ARG A 295 10.44 -6.39 9.08
CA ARG A 295 11.68 -5.61 8.89
C ARG A 295 12.81 -6.43 8.27
N ALA A 296 12.97 -7.68 8.69
CA ALA A 296 14.06 -8.53 8.23
C ALA A 296 13.80 -9.18 6.87
N SER A 297 12.55 -9.60 6.61
CA SER A 297 12.24 -10.54 5.52
C SER A 297 11.26 -9.98 4.48
N VAL A 298 10.76 -8.74 4.65
CA VAL A 298 9.77 -8.13 3.76
C VAL A 298 10.14 -6.71 3.35
N ALA A 299 10.44 -5.82 4.31
CA ALA A 299 10.71 -4.41 4.04
C ALA A 299 11.77 -4.15 2.95
N PRO A 300 12.90 -4.90 2.87
CA PRO A 300 13.89 -4.72 1.81
C PRO A 300 13.32 -4.95 0.41
N PHE A 301 12.37 -5.86 0.27
CA PHE A 301 11.75 -6.17 -1.02
C PHE A 301 10.65 -5.15 -1.38
N SER A 302 9.91 -4.64 -0.40
CA SER A 302 9.00 -3.51 -0.61
C SER A 302 9.77 -2.25 -1.06
N GLN A 303 10.95 -2.00 -0.50
CA GLN A 303 11.85 -0.94 -0.96
C GLN A 303 12.35 -1.19 -2.38
N ARG A 304 12.69 -2.45 -2.73
CA ARG A 304 13.10 -2.84 -4.10
C ARG A 304 11.98 -2.62 -5.11
N ALA A 305 10.75 -2.97 -4.79
CA ALA A 305 9.59 -2.73 -5.65
C ALA A 305 9.38 -1.25 -5.97
N LEU A 306 9.71 -0.38 -5.03
CA LEU A 306 9.61 1.07 -5.17
C LEU A 306 10.87 1.75 -5.72
N ALA A 307 11.97 1.03 -5.94
CA ALA A 307 13.27 1.61 -6.30
C ALA A 307 13.29 2.34 -7.65
N THR A 308 12.34 2.06 -8.55
CA THR A 308 12.20 2.71 -9.85
C THR A 308 11.29 3.94 -9.83
N VAL A 309 10.64 4.23 -8.69
CA VAL A 309 9.78 5.40 -8.52
C VAL A 309 10.63 6.66 -8.42
N ASP A 310 10.30 7.70 -9.19
CA ASP A 310 10.97 9.01 -9.04
C ASP A 310 10.76 9.51 -7.61
N PRO A 311 11.81 9.91 -6.89
CA PRO A 311 11.72 10.41 -5.52
C PRO A 311 10.78 11.62 -5.33
N ASN A 312 10.40 12.31 -6.39
CA ASN A 312 9.44 13.40 -6.33
C ASN A 312 7.97 12.96 -6.48
N ILE A 313 7.72 11.69 -6.71
CA ILE A 313 6.36 11.12 -6.74
C ILE A 313 5.94 10.72 -5.33
N PRO A 314 4.77 11.18 -4.81
CA PRO A 314 4.25 10.72 -3.53
C PRO A 314 4.02 9.20 -3.51
N VAL A 315 4.43 8.56 -2.41
CA VAL A 315 4.27 7.12 -2.21
C VAL A 315 3.46 6.86 -0.95
N VAL A 316 2.32 6.22 -1.11
CA VAL A 316 1.48 5.74 0.00
C VAL A 316 1.81 4.27 0.28
N HIS A 317 2.15 3.93 1.52
CA HIS A 317 2.22 2.54 1.95
C HIS A 317 1.01 2.24 2.84
N PHE A 318 0.22 1.25 2.46
CA PHE A 318 -1.02 0.90 3.13
C PHE A 318 -1.11 -0.60 3.41
N GLY A 319 -1.51 -0.96 4.62
CA GLY A 319 -1.80 -2.33 5.01
C GLY A 319 -3.05 -2.45 5.86
N VAL A 320 -3.65 -3.64 5.87
CA VAL A 320 -4.85 -3.95 6.64
C VAL A 320 -4.46 -4.72 7.90
N ASN A 321 -5.08 -4.40 9.04
CA ASN A 321 -4.77 -5.03 10.34
C ASN A 321 -3.27 -4.93 10.70
N ALA A 322 -2.64 -3.82 10.30
CA ALA A 322 -1.19 -3.62 10.35
C ALA A 322 -0.78 -2.48 11.29
N THR A 323 -1.58 -2.15 12.29
CA THR A 323 -1.34 -1.06 13.25
C THR A 323 0.05 -1.14 13.89
N HIS A 324 0.53 -2.35 14.18
CA HIS A 324 1.85 -2.61 14.76
C HIS A 324 3.02 -2.47 13.78
N LEU A 325 2.74 -2.23 12.48
CA LEU A 325 3.73 -2.05 11.41
C LEU A 325 3.75 -0.62 10.84
N LEU A 326 3.03 0.34 11.44
CA LEU A 326 2.93 1.69 10.89
C LEU A 326 4.29 2.37 10.73
N SER A 327 5.20 2.19 11.69
CA SER A 327 6.55 2.74 11.62
C SER A 327 7.38 2.10 10.50
N GLU A 328 7.25 0.81 10.28
CA GLU A 328 7.90 0.06 9.20
C GLU A 328 7.39 0.50 7.82
N PHE A 329 6.08 0.67 7.69
CA PHE A 329 5.47 1.18 6.44
C PHE A 329 5.92 2.60 6.14
N ALA A 330 5.90 3.47 7.14
CA ALA A 330 6.41 4.84 7.03
C ALA A 330 7.88 4.86 6.57
N GLN A 331 8.72 4.00 7.15
CA GLN A 331 10.13 3.86 6.78
C GLN A 331 10.30 3.40 5.32
N VAL A 332 9.54 2.40 4.87
CA VAL A 332 9.58 1.94 3.47
C VAL A 332 9.21 3.07 2.52
N ALA A 333 8.12 3.78 2.76
CA ALA A 333 7.71 4.91 1.93
C ALA A 333 8.75 6.03 1.93
N ALA A 334 9.36 6.34 3.09
CA ALA A 334 10.38 7.38 3.23
C ALA A 334 11.70 7.06 2.51
N THR A 335 12.02 5.77 2.30
CA THR A 335 13.20 5.40 1.49
C THR A 335 12.97 5.57 0.00
N ALA A 336 11.72 5.51 -0.46
CA ALA A 336 11.36 5.58 -1.88
C ALA A 336 11.05 6.99 -2.36
N SER A 337 10.53 7.85 -1.49
CA SER A 337 10.01 9.16 -1.87
C SER A 337 10.36 10.24 -0.87
N ARG A 338 10.52 11.47 -1.38
CA ARG A 338 10.58 12.70 -0.55
C ARG A 338 9.22 13.08 0.03
N TYR A 339 8.16 12.47 -0.48
CA TYR A 339 6.77 12.69 -0.09
C TYR A 339 6.13 11.38 0.34
N PRO A 340 6.64 10.75 1.42
CA PRO A 340 6.02 9.55 1.96
C PRO A 340 4.66 9.86 2.57
N VAL A 341 3.70 8.97 2.40
CA VAL A 341 2.36 9.06 2.96
C VAL A 341 2.04 7.74 3.67
N LEU A 342 1.56 7.81 4.90
CA LEU A 342 1.11 6.62 5.61
C LEU A 342 -0.37 6.37 5.37
N GLY A 343 -0.70 5.23 4.75
CA GLY A 343 -2.06 4.74 4.66
C GLY A 343 -2.48 4.03 5.95
N VAL A 344 -3.62 4.41 6.52
CA VAL A 344 -4.10 3.93 7.83
C VAL A 344 -5.41 3.18 7.64
N ASP A 345 -5.53 1.97 8.22
CA ASP A 345 -6.79 1.23 8.25
C ASP A 345 -7.70 1.74 9.40
N HIS A 346 -8.96 1.30 9.42
CA HIS A 346 -9.98 1.79 10.35
C HIS A 346 -9.85 1.25 11.79
N ARG A 347 -8.83 0.43 12.11
CA ARG A 347 -8.68 -0.22 13.43
C ARG A 347 -7.89 0.59 14.44
N ILE A 348 -7.33 1.71 14.01
CA ILE A 348 -6.63 2.67 14.85
C ILE A 348 -7.13 4.07 14.49
N SER A 349 -7.21 4.98 15.44
CA SER A 349 -7.55 6.37 15.16
C SER A 349 -6.39 7.09 14.44
N LEU A 350 -6.69 8.15 13.67
CA LEU A 350 -5.65 8.96 13.05
C LEU A 350 -4.78 9.66 14.10
N ASP A 351 -5.35 10.06 15.24
CA ASP A 351 -4.61 10.67 16.36
C ASP A 351 -3.53 9.73 16.89
N GLU A 352 -3.89 8.45 17.14
CA GLU A 352 -2.94 7.43 17.60
C GLU A 352 -1.89 7.10 16.52
N SER A 353 -2.28 7.11 15.26
CA SER A 353 -1.36 6.90 14.14
C SER A 353 -0.34 8.03 14.03
N CYS A 354 -0.77 9.29 14.12
CA CYS A 354 0.10 10.46 14.15
C CYS A 354 1.03 10.44 15.37
N ALA A 355 0.51 10.07 16.54
CA ALA A 355 1.33 9.93 17.75
C ALA A 355 2.41 8.83 17.58
N THR A 356 2.07 7.70 16.96
CA THR A 356 3.02 6.61 16.66
C THR A 356 4.14 7.07 15.73
N LEU A 357 3.81 7.85 14.69
CA LEU A 357 4.79 8.43 13.78
C LEU A 357 5.71 9.40 14.50
N MET A 358 5.15 10.31 15.33
CA MET A 358 5.96 11.28 16.11
C MET A 358 6.93 10.59 17.06
N VAL A 359 6.51 9.53 17.76
CA VAL A 359 7.38 8.73 18.64
C VAL A 359 8.52 8.08 17.84
N SER A 360 8.27 7.70 16.59
CA SER A 360 9.28 7.16 15.68
C SER A 360 10.15 8.23 15.02
N GLY A 361 9.98 9.51 15.38
CA GLY A 361 10.72 10.63 14.79
C GLY A 361 10.34 10.93 13.35
N MET A 362 9.16 10.52 12.92
CA MET A 362 8.63 10.74 11.57
C MET A 362 7.42 11.67 11.62
N GLU A 363 7.38 12.59 10.66
CA GLU A 363 6.22 13.45 10.42
C GLU A 363 5.91 13.40 8.93
N MET A 364 4.73 12.93 8.59
CA MET A 364 4.32 12.76 7.19
C MET A 364 2.80 12.84 7.02
N PRO A 365 2.31 13.14 5.81
CA PRO A 365 0.90 13.05 5.50
C PRO A 365 0.32 11.67 5.78
N VAL A 366 -0.97 11.63 6.12
CA VAL A 366 -1.72 10.40 6.36
C VAL A 366 -2.88 10.29 5.38
N GLN A 367 -3.25 9.05 5.05
CA GLN A 367 -4.42 8.72 4.24
C GLN A 367 -5.32 7.75 5.00
N GLY A 368 -6.59 8.04 5.04
CA GLY A 368 -7.60 7.19 5.68
C GLY A 368 -8.60 8.02 6.49
N ASN A 369 -9.38 7.43 7.42
CA ASN A 369 -9.49 5.96 7.64
C ASN A 369 -10.91 5.59 8.08
N ILE A 370 -11.90 6.06 7.31
CA ILE A 370 -13.32 5.78 7.60
C ILE A 370 -13.56 4.27 7.59
N ASP A 371 -14.24 3.75 8.64
CA ASP A 371 -14.66 2.35 8.65
C ASP A 371 -15.69 2.09 7.54
N PRO A 372 -15.42 1.15 6.61
CA PRO A 372 -16.38 0.80 5.57
C PRO A 372 -17.75 0.35 6.07
N ALA A 373 -17.86 -0.15 7.31
CA ALA A 373 -19.13 -0.53 7.92
C ALA A 373 -20.07 0.68 8.09
N LEU A 374 -19.52 1.88 8.23
CA LEU A 374 -20.30 3.11 8.37
C LEU A 374 -21.10 3.46 7.10
N LEU A 375 -20.69 2.97 5.93
CA LEU A 375 -21.44 3.14 4.68
C LEU A 375 -22.82 2.47 4.74
N PHE A 376 -23.03 1.55 5.68
CA PHE A 376 -24.28 0.81 5.92
C PHE A 376 -24.98 1.18 7.21
N ALA A 377 -24.38 2.06 8.03
CA ALA A 377 -24.91 2.43 9.35
C ALA A 377 -25.95 3.57 9.32
N GLY A 378 -26.23 4.12 8.13
CA GLY A 378 -27.02 5.31 7.96
C GLY A 378 -26.19 6.58 7.97
N TRP A 379 -26.81 7.71 7.63
CA TRP A 379 -26.06 8.94 7.37
C TRP A 379 -25.47 9.59 8.62
N GLU A 380 -26.22 9.69 9.70
CA GLU A 380 -25.78 10.40 10.91
C GLU A 380 -24.49 9.79 11.53
N PRO A 381 -24.36 8.47 11.71
CA PRO A 381 -23.11 7.87 12.17
C PRO A 381 -21.93 8.10 11.20
N LEU A 382 -22.18 7.99 9.88
CA LEU A 382 -21.15 8.22 8.86
C LEU A 382 -20.69 9.67 8.87
N GLU A 383 -21.61 10.64 8.92
CA GLU A 383 -21.28 12.06 8.97
C GLU A 383 -20.49 12.41 10.23
N SER A 384 -20.93 11.94 11.40
CA SER A 384 -20.24 12.19 12.67
C SER A 384 -18.80 11.67 12.62
N ALA A 385 -18.62 10.40 12.25
CA ALA A 385 -17.29 9.80 12.16
C ALA A 385 -16.40 10.49 11.11
N THR A 386 -16.96 10.91 9.97
CA THR A 386 -16.21 11.63 8.93
C THR A 386 -15.69 12.97 9.46
N ARG A 387 -16.51 13.73 10.19
CA ARG A 387 -16.11 15.00 10.81
C ARG A 387 -14.97 14.79 11.82
N ASP A 388 -15.06 13.74 12.65
CA ASP A 388 -14.04 13.40 13.63
C ASP A 388 -12.71 13.02 12.92
N ILE A 389 -12.77 12.23 11.86
CA ILE A 389 -11.61 11.80 11.08
C ILE A 389 -10.94 12.98 10.38
N VAL A 390 -11.72 13.89 9.77
CA VAL A 390 -11.17 15.11 9.14
C VAL A 390 -10.53 16.01 10.19
N ALA A 391 -11.14 16.14 11.38
CA ALA A 391 -10.56 16.89 12.49
C ALA A 391 -9.24 16.28 12.98
N ALA A 392 -9.20 14.96 13.17
CA ALA A 392 -7.99 14.21 13.57
C ALA A 392 -6.87 14.34 12.53
N GLY A 393 -7.20 14.23 11.24
CA GLY A 393 -6.25 14.37 10.15
C GLY A 393 -5.52 15.72 10.09
N ARG A 394 -6.06 16.75 10.76
CA ARG A 394 -5.37 18.06 10.88
C ARG A 394 -4.11 18.00 11.76
N GLN A 395 -3.86 16.93 12.46
CA GLN A 395 -2.60 16.74 13.21
C GLN A 395 -1.43 16.39 12.29
N ALA A 396 -1.69 15.75 11.15
CA ALA A 396 -0.67 15.49 10.15
C ALA A 396 -0.37 16.73 9.29
N PRO A 397 0.81 16.83 8.65
CA PRO A 397 1.13 17.90 7.71
C PRO A 397 0.21 17.93 6.49
N GLY A 398 -0.39 16.78 6.11
CA GLY A 398 -1.39 16.65 5.07
C GLY A 398 -2.32 15.47 5.35
N HIS A 399 -3.57 15.55 4.93
CA HIS A 399 -4.55 14.48 5.11
C HIS A 399 -5.33 14.24 3.82
N VAL A 400 -5.40 12.98 3.42
CA VAL A 400 -6.26 12.49 2.32
C VAL A 400 -7.33 11.58 2.93
N VAL A 401 -8.59 11.97 2.81
CA VAL A 401 -9.69 11.12 3.28
C VAL A 401 -9.83 9.89 2.38
N ASN A 402 -9.93 8.74 3.00
CA ASN A 402 -10.21 7.46 2.35
C ASN A 402 -10.96 6.55 3.33
N LEU A 403 -11.47 5.43 2.84
CA LEU A 403 -11.90 4.36 3.73
C LEU A 403 -10.66 3.65 4.30
N GLY A 404 -10.78 3.04 5.47
CA GLY A 404 -9.76 2.17 6.05
C GLY A 404 -9.69 0.77 5.39
N HIS A 405 -10.39 0.58 4.27
CA HIS A 405 -10.37 -0.59 3.38
C HIS A 405 -11.00 -0.21 2.02
N GLY A 406 -11.07 -1.13 1.08
CA GLY A 406 -11.76 -0.87 -0.19
C GLY A 406 -13.27 -0.74 -0.05
N VAL A 407 -13.92 -0.01 -0.99
CA VAL A 407 -15.38 0.11 -1.08
C VAL A 407 -16.00 -1.29 -1.20
N PRO A 408 -16.94 -1.66 -0.31
CA PRO A 408 -17.69 -2.90 -0.45
C PRO A 408 -18.56 -2.91 -1.72
N SER A 409 -18.67 -4.08 -2.35
CA SER A 409 -19.35 -4.24 -3.64
C SER A 409 -20.85 -3.92 -3.65
N ASN A 410 -21.49 -3.97 -2.49
CA ASN A 410 -22.91 -3.69 -2.27
C ASN A 410 -23.19 -2.27 -1.71
N THR A 411 -22.19 -1.38 -1.74
CA THR A 411 -22.36 0.02 -1.32
C THR A 411 -23.29 0.76 -2.30
N ASP A 412 -24.22 1.55 -1.75
CA ASP A 412 -24.99 2.50 -2.57
C ASP A 412 -24.07 3.62 -3.06
N PRO A 413 -23.92 3.82 -4.38
CA PRO A 413 -23.08 4.89 -4.93
C PRO A 413 -23.44 6.28 -4.44
N ASN A 414 -24.73 6.53 -4.15
CA ASN A 414 -25.17 7.85 -3.68
C ASN A 414 -24.61 8.20 -2.28
N VAL A 415 -24.35 7.19 -1.44
CA VAL A 415 -23.71 7.39 -0.14
C VAL A 415 -22.29 7.92 -0.34
N LEU A 416 -21.54 7.36 -1.31
CA LEU A 416 -20.18 7.83 -1.62
C LEU A 416 -20.17 9.24 -2.19
N THR A 417 -21.09 9.57 -3.11
CA THR A 417 -21.23 10.93 -3.65
C THR A 417 -21.48 11.95 -2.52
N ARG A 418 -22.45 11.65 -1.67
CA ARG A 418 -22.77 12.51 -0.52
C ARG A 418 -21.62 12.61 0.49
N LEU A 419 -20.83 11.53 0.64
CA LEU A 419 -19.65 11.54 1.50
C LEU A 419 -18.56 12.49 0.95
N VAL A 420 -18.32 12.46 -0.36
CA VAL A 420 -17.39 13.40 -1.02
C VAL A 420 -17.85 14.85 -0.81
N GLU A 421 -19.14 15.14 -1.06
CA GLU A 421 -19.72 16.48 -0.82
C GLU A 421 -19.53 16.94 0.63
N LEU A 422 -19.73 16.04 1.60
CA LEU A 422 -19.51 16.33 3.02
C LEU A 422 -18.03 16.69 3.26
N VAL A 423 -17.08 15.84 2.81
CA VAL A 423 -15.64 16.05 3.03
C VAL A 423 -15.20 17.39 2.43
N HIS A 424 -15.67 17.72 1.21
CA HIS A 424 -15.35 18.99 0.55
C HIS A 424 -15.96 20.22 1.26
N SER A 425 -16.98 20.04 2.10
CA SER A 425 -17.60 21.13 2.87
C SER A 425 -16.92 21.41 4.22
N LEU A 426 -15.96 20.54 4.66
CA LEU A 426 -15.28 20.62 5.97
C LEU A 426 -13.93 21.31 5.87
#